data_af6f18fc161bfb2c2488515c00899ade
#
_entry.id   af6f18fc161bfb2c2488515c00899ade
#
_cell.length_a   1.000
_cell.length_b   1.000
_cell.length_c   1.000
_cell.angle_alpha   90.00
_cell.angle_beta   90.00
_cell.angle_gamma   90.00
#
_symmetry.space_group_name_H-M   'P 1'
#
loop_
_entity.id
_entity.type
_entity.pdbx_description
1 polymer ?
#
loop_
_entity_poly.entity_id
_entity_poly.type
_entity_poly.pdbx_seq_one_letter_code
_entity_poly.pdbx_strand_id
1 'polypeptide(L)'
;MSQPAITSRFHTSADGLKLHLRDYVPVQAHHGLPVVCLPGLARTADDFDALARALASGSCGGLPRRVLAIDYRGRGLSDRDSDPKKYDLAIESADIQSMLAAEGVTRAIVIGTSRGGIHAMLFAAFKPELLAAVVLNDIGPVLEPAGLQRIKGYVLSLIHI
;
A
#
# COMPACT_ATOMS: atom_id res chain seq x y z
N MET A 1 -13.03 -13.67 19.28
CA MET A 1 -11.93 -13.80 18.30
C MET A 1 -10.74 -13.02 18.81
N SER A 2 -9.54 -13.61 18.83
CA SER A 2 -8.32 -12.92 19.27
C SER A 2 -7.96 -11.81 18.28
N GLN A 3 -7.59 -10.65 18.81
CA GLN A 3 -7.19 -9.51 17.99
C GLN A 3 -5.80 -9.74 17.37
N PRO A 4 -5.56 -9.38 16.09
CA PRO A 4 -4.23 -9.48 15.50
C PRO A 4 -3.24 -8.57 16.22
N ALA A 5 -1.97 -8.98 16.26
CA ALA A 5 -0.90 -8.11 16.69
C ALA A 5 -0.64 -7.06 15.60
N ILE A 6 -0.54 -5.78 16.01
CA ILE A 6 -0.33 -4.66 15.07
C ILE A 6 0.97 -3.98 15.46
N THR A 7 1.87 -3.86 14.50
CA THR A 7 3.20 -3.28 14.71
C THR A 7 3.51 -2.26 13.61
N SER A 8 3.99 -1.09 13.99
CA SER A 8 4.63 -0.16 13.06
C SER A 8 6.04 -0.63 12.73
N ARG A 9 6.35 -0.77 11.46
CA ARG A 9 7.67 -1.12 10.98
C ARG A 9 8.22 -0.02 10.10
N PHE A 10 9.54 0.13 10.13
CA PHE A 10 10.25 1.16 9.40
C PHE A 10 11.40 0.55 8.60
N HIS A 11 11.52 0.97 7.35
CA HIS A 11 12.55 0.55 6.43
C HIS A 11 13.24 1.76 5.81
N THR A 12 14.51 1.63 5.48
CA THR A 12 15.24 2.72 4.82
C THR A 12 15.16 2.53 3.31
N SER A 13 14.70 3.55 2.59
CA SER A 13 14.70 3.58 1.12
C SER A 13 16.13 3.67 0.56
N ALA A 14 16.27 3.44 -0.75
CA ALA A 14 17.57 3.53 -1.41
C ALA A 14 18.22 4.92 -1.31
N ASP A 15 17.43 5.97 -1.14
CA ASP A 15 17.87 7.35 -0.98
C ASP A 15 17.85 7.84 0.49
N GLY A 16 17.68 6.92 1.45
CA GLY A 16 17.87 7.17 2.87
C GLY A 16 16.65 7.63 3.65
N LEU A 17 15.47 7.69 3.04
CA LEU A 17 14.23 8.02 3.77
C LEU A 17 13.79 6.85 4.63
N LYS A 18 13.26 7.15 5.81
CA LYS A 18 12.62 6.19 6.70
C LYS A 18 11.16 6.02 6.25
N LEU A 19 10.84 4.85 5.71
CA LEU A 19 9.51 4.50 5.19
C LEU A 19 8.77 3.62 6.19
N HIS A 20 7.48 3.84 6.35
CA HIS A 20 6.63 3.18 7.33
C HIS A 20 5.66 2.20 6.66
N LEU A 21 5.38 1.11 7.36
CA LEU A 21 4.23 0.25 7.10
C LEU A 21 3.63 -0.24 8.43
N ARG A 22 2.36 -0.58 8.41
CA ARG A 22 1.69 -1.32 9.48
C ARG A 22 1.63 -2.80 9.13
N ASP A 23 2.11 -3.62 10.05
CA ASP A 23 2.10 -5.08 9.98
C ASP A 23 1.02 -5.63 10.91
N TYR A 24 0.00 -6.27 10.34
CA TYR A 24 -1.08 -6.93 11.04
C TYR A 24 -0.84 -8.44 11.00
N VAL A 25 -0.37 -8.98 12.11
CA VAL A 25 0.00 -10.40 12.22
C VAL A 25 -1.14 -11.17 12.89
N PRO A 26 -1.68 -12.22 12.24
CA PRO A 26 -2.65 -13.12 12.86
C PRO A 26 -2.12 -13.76 14.13
N VAL A 27 -2.98 -13.92 15.13
CA VAL A 27 -2.61 -14.65 16.38
C VAL A 27 -2.42 -16.15 16.12
N GLN A 28 -3.20 -16.71 15.20
CA GLN A 28 -3.07 -18.12 14.81
C GLN A 28 -2.07 -18.27 13.67
N ALA A 29 -1.38 -19.41 13.64
CA ALA A 29 -0.50 -19.75 12.52
C ALA A 29 -1.25 -19.60 11.19
N HIS A 30 -0.65 -18.86 10.27
CA HIS A 30 -1.21 -18.59 8.95
C HIS A 30 -0.23 -19.08 7.89
N HIS A 31 -0.76 -19.84 6.93
CA HIS A 31 0.02 -20.37 5.81
C HIS A 31 -0.39 -19.74 4.47
N GLY A 32 -1.25 -18.72 4.53
CA GLY A 32 -1.73 -18.03 3.34
C GLY A 32 -0.76 -16.92 2.87
N LEU A 33 -0.87 -16.55 1.60
CA LEU A 33 -0.16 -15.40 1.06
C LEU A 33 -0.56 -14.13 1.80
N PRO A 34 0.39 -13.23 2.09
CA PRO A 34 0.09 -11.97 2.72
C PRO A 34 -0.74 -11.07 1.80
N VAL A 35 -1.45 -10.13 2.42
CA VAL A 35 -2.16 -9.06 1.73
C VAL A 35 -1.36 -7.77 1.87
N VAL A 36 -1.15 -7.07 0.78
CA VAL A 36 -0.50 -5.75 0.74
C VAL A 36 -1.55 -4.71 0.37
N CYS A 37 -1.72 -3.71 1.22
CA CYS A 37 -2.67 -2.63 1.05
C CYS A 37 -1.93 -1.35 0.64
N LEU A 38 -2.30 -0.81 -0.52
CA LEU A 38 -1.71 0.37 -1.15
C LEU A 38 -2.75 1.50 -1.19
N PRO A 39 -2.56 2.58 -0.42
CA PRO A 39 -3.57 3.65 -0.31
C PRO A 39 -3.63 4.57 -1.53
N GLY A 40 -4.62 5.45 -1.54
CA GLY A 40 -4.77 6.53 -2.52
C GLY A 40 -3.74 7.65 -2.32
N LEU A 41 -3.72 8.62 -3.26
CA LEU A 41 -2.71 9.67 -3.36
C LEU A 41 -2.49 10.47 -2.06
N ALA A 42 -3.55 10.87 -1.39
CA ALA A 42 -3.48 11.72 -0.18
C ALA A 42 -3.88 10.93 1.09
N ARG A 43 -3.75 9.62 1.04
CA ARG A 43 -4.20 8.70 2.08
C ARG A 43 -3.02 7.97 2.72
N THR A 44 -3.30 7.24 3.79
CA THR A 44 -2.29 6.55 4.60
C THR A 44 -2.68 5.09 4.86
N ALA A 45 -1.79 4.35 5.47
CA ALA A 45 -2.03 2.98 5.93
C ALA A 45 -3.27 2.86 6.84
N ASP A 46 -3.65 3.93 7.54
CA ASP A 46 -4.80 3.96 8.45
C ASP A 46 -6.14 3.70 7.75
N ASP A 47 -6.25 4.04 6.47
CA ASP A 47 -7.47 3.79 5.69
C ASP A 47 -7.84 2.30 5.63
N PHE A 48 -6.84 1.45 5.78
CA PHE A 48 -7.01 0.00 5.73
C PHE A 48 -7.17 -0.64 7.11
N ASP A 49 -7.13 0.10 8.23
CA ASP A 49 -7.11 -0.49 9.57
C ASP A 49 -8.26 -1.47 9.82
N ALA A 50 -9.49 -1.08 9.49
CA ALA A 50 -10.66 -1.93 9.68
C ALA A 50 -10.60 -3.21 8.82
N LEU A 51 -10.25 -3.08 7.53
CA LEU A 51 -10.11 -4.20 6.61
C LEU A 51 -8.95 -5.12 7.02
N ALA A 52 -7.80 -4.54 7.36
CA ALA A 52 -6.60 -5.27 7.75
C ALA A 52 -6.84 -6.11 9.02
N ARG A 53 -7.52 -5.53 10.02
CA ARG A 53 -7.93 -6.27 11.22
C ARG A 53 -8.88 -7.42 10.89
N ALA A 54 -9.85 -7.21 10.02
CA ALA A 54 -10.81 -8.23 9.61
C ALA A 54 -10.13 -9.38 8.86
N LEU A 55 -9.21 -9.07 7.95
CA LEU A 55 -8.42 -10.07 7.22
C LEU A 55 -7.45 -10.83 8.14
N ALA A 56 -6.80 -10.12 9.06
CA ALA A 56 -5.83 -10.73 9.96
C ALA A 56 -6.50 -11.56 11.08
N SER A 57 -7.73 -11.25 11.48
CA SER A 57 -8.51 -12.07 12.41
C SER A 57 -9.30 -13.19 11.74
N GLY A 58 -9.47 -13.17 10.41
CA GLY A 58 -10.34 -14.08 9.68
C GLY A 58 -11.84 -13.78 9.86
N SER A 59 -12.21 -12.62 10.44
CA SER A 59 -13.62 -12.29 10.73
C SER A 59 -14.47 -12.02 9.49
N CYS A 60 -13.86 -11.81 8.33
CA CYS A 60 -14.54 -11.69 7.05
C CYS A 60 -14.84 -13.04 6.35
N GLY A 61 -14.76 -14.17 7.07
CA GLY A 61 -15.16 -15.48 6.57
C GLY A 61 -14.06 -16.25 5.81
N GLY A 62 -12.81 -15.82 5.91
CA GLY A 62 -11.66 -16.48 5.31
C GLY A 62 -10.61 -16.91 6.34
N LEU A 63 -9.54 -17.54 5.84
CA LEU A 63 -8.38 -17.83 6.68
C LEU A 63 -7.68 -16.51 7.08
N PRO A 64 -7.23 -16.41 8.35
CA PRO A 64 -6.43 -15.27 8.80
C PRO A 64 -5.20 -15.07 7.92
N ARG A 65 -4.89 -13.83 7.55
CA ARG A 65 -3.77 -13.47 6.69
C ARG A 65 -2.95 -12.35 7.29
N ARG A 66 -1.62 -12.42 7.17
CA ARG A 66 -0.78 -11.25 7.43
C ARG A 66 -1.15 -10.14 6.47
N VAL A 67 -1.30 -8.90 6.98
CA VAL A 67 -1.61 -7.74 6.16
C VAL A 67 -0.55 -6.67 6.39
N LEU A 68 -0.02 -6.12 5.30
CA LEU A 68 0.93 -5.02 5.30
C LEU A 68 0.26 -3.80 4.66
N ALA A 69 0.00 -2.76 5.43
CA ALA A 69 -0.53 -1.50 4.93
C ALA A 69 0.59 -0.47 4.86
N ILE A 70 0.84 0.10 3.68
CA ILE A 70 2.02 0.90 3.37
C ILE A 70 1.70 2.39 3.43
N ASP A 71 2.61 3.16 4.03
CA ASP A 71 2.67 4.61 3.87
C ASP A 71 3.74 4.94 2.82
N TYR A 72 3.33 5.60 1.71
CA TYR A 72 4.29 6.10 0.73
C TYR A 72 5.18 7.19 1.33
N ARG A 73 6.32 7.46 0.67
CA ARG A 73 7.13 8.63 1.02
C ARG A 73 6.29 9.89 1.14
N GLY A 74 6.50 10.68 2.19
CA GLY A 74 5.75 11.88 2.49
C GLY A 74 4.31 11.67 2.97
N ARG A 75 3.91 10.45 3.31
CA ARG A 75 2.58 10.12 3.83
C ARG A 75 2.69 9.39 5.17
N GLY A 76 1.63 9.54 5.99
CA GLY A 76 1.54 8.88 7.29
C GLY A 76 2.78 9.11 8.15
N LEU A 77 3.43 8.02 8.55
CA LEU A 77 4.65 8.04 9.36
C LEU A 77 5.94 7.91 8.53
N SER A 78 5.84 7.88 7.20
CA SER A 78 7.02 7.91 6.31
C SER A 78 7.61 9.30 6.21
N ASP A 79 8.94 9.37 6.13
CA ASP A 79 9.67 10.62 5.94
C ASP A 79 9.27 11.33 4.64
N ARG A 80 9.46 12.65 4.63
CA ARG A 80 9.23 13.51 3.47
C ARG A 80 10.54 13.79 2.75
N ASP A 81 10.51 13.68 1.43
CA ASP A 81 11.59 14.17 0.60
C ASP A 81 11.42 15.66 0.33
N SER A 82 12.51 16.41 0.34
CA SER A 82 12.52 17.83 0.01
C SER A 82 12.42 18.09 -1.49
N ASP A 83 12.75 17.10 -2.33
CA ASP A 83 12.64 17.20 -3.79
C ASP A 83 11.27 16.69 -4.27
N PRO A 84 10.39 17.59 -4.79
CA PRO A 84 9.08 17.19 -5.30
C PRO A 84 9.13 16.17 -6.44
N LYS A 85 10.24 16.09 -7.18
CA LYS A 85 10.43 15.13 -8.28
C LYS A 85 10.57 13.69 -7.79
N LYS A 86 10.86 13.51 -6.51
CA LYS A 86 10.97 12.19 -5.89
C LYS A 86 9.62 11.52 -5.58
N TYR A 87 8.52 12.24 -5.72
CA TYR A 87 7.16 11.72 -5.55
C TYR A 87 6.61 11.14 -6.87
N ASP A 88 7.45 10.39 -7.54
CA ASP A 88 7.17 9.72 -8.81
C ASP A 88 6.74 8.26 -8.61
N LEU A 89 5.86 7.77 -9.48
CA LEU A 89 5.32 6.40 -9.41
C LEU A 89 6.42 5.33 -9.48
N ALA A 90 7.47 5.54 -10.27
CA ALA A 90 8.55 4.56 -10.40
C ALA A 90 9.36 4.49 -9.10
N ILE A 91 9.66 5.65 -8.49
CA ILE A 91 10.39 5.73 -7.23
C ILE A 91 9.55 5.11 -6.09
N GLU A 92 8.27 5.48 -5.98
CA GLU A 92 7.38 4.90 -4.98
C GLU A 92 7.20 3.39 -5.17
N SER A 93 7.13 2.90 -6.43
CA SER A 93 7.07 1.46 -6.70
C SER A 93 8.35 0.73 -6.25
N ALA A 94 9.52 1.36 -6.42
CA ALA A 94 10.78 0.81 -5.93
C ALA A 94 10.82 0.79 -4.39
N ASP A 95 10.31 1.83 -3.72
CA ASP A 95 10.17 1.88 -2.27
C ASP A 95 9.29 0.73 -1.76
N ILE A 96 8.12 0.53 -2.37
CA ILE A 96 7.20 -0.56 -2.00
C ILE A 96 7.91 -1.91 -2.15
N GLN A 97 8.56 -2.16 -3.28
CA GLN A 97 9.29 -3.41 -3.51
C GLN A 97 10.39 -3.64 -2.47
N SER A 98 11.14 -2.59 -2.12
CA SER A 98 12.19 -2.65 -1.09
C SER A 98 11.62 -3.01 0.28
N MET A 99 10.51 -2.36 0.69
CA MET A 99 9.83 -2.68 1.95
C MET A 99 9.32 -4.12 1.97
N LEU A 100 8.68 -4.58 0.88
CA LEU A 100 8.18 -5.94 0.80
C LEU A 100 9.30 -6.98 0.84
N ALA A 101 10.42 -6.72 0.16
CA ALA A 101 11.59 -7.59 0.22
C ALA A 101 12.18 -7.67 1.63
N ALA A 102 12.28 -6.55 2.35
CA ALA A 102 12.73 -6.52 3.74
C ALA A 102 11.81 -7.27 4.69
N GLU A 103 10.50 -7.33 4.38
CA GLU A 103 9.51 -8.12 5.12
C GLU A 103 9.42 -9.59 4.69
N GLY A 104 10.29 -10.04 3.77
CA GLY A 104 10.31 -11.41 3.26
C GLY A 104 9.12 -11.75 2.35
N VAL A 105 8.44 -10.73 1.78
CA VAL A 105 7.29 -10.92 0.90
C VAL A 105 7.75 -11.02 -0.53
N THR A 106 7.74 -12.22 -1.08
CA THR A 106 8.08 -12.51 -2.48
C THR A 106 6.85 -12.62 -3.38
N ARG A 107 5.68 -12.86 -2.79
CA ARG A 107 4.39 -12.95 -3.49
C ARG A 107 3.24 -12.57 -2.57
N ALA A 108 2.30 -11.76 -3.06
CA ALA A 108 1.21 -11.23 -2.26
C ALA A 108 -0.11 -11.09 -3.04
N ILE A 109 -1.21 -10.97 -2.29
CA ILE A 109 -2.45 -10.39 -2.80
C ILE A 109 -2.34 -8.88 -2.60
N VAL A 110 -2.51 -8.09 -3.65
CA VAL A 110 -2.41 -6.62 -3.57
C VAL A 110 -3.80 -6.00 -3.65
N ILE A 111 -4.12 -5.17 -2.67
CA ILE A 111 -5.34 -4.33 -2.68
C ILE A 111 -4.89 -2.89 -2.88
N GLY A 112 -5.17 -2.33 -4.05
CA GLY A 112 -4.77 -0.98 -4.44
C GLY A 112 -5.96 -0.06 -4.61
N THR A 113 -6.00 1.03 -3.86
CA THR A 113 -7.02 2.07 -3.99
C THR A 113 -6.47 3.24 -4.81
N SER A 114 -7.16 3.63 -5.89
CA SER A 114 -6.80 4.78 -6.72
C SER A 114 -5.30 4.73 -7.12
N ARG A 115 -4.42 5.62 -6.59
CA ARG A 115 -2.97 5.57 -6.82
C ARG A 115 -2.37 4.19 -6.50
N GLY A 116 -2.81 3.53 -5.44
CA GLY A 116 -2.39 2.17 -5.10
C GLY A 116 -2.74 1.14 -6.16
N GLY A 117 -3.85 1.33 -6.86
CA GLY A 117 -4.21 0.49 -8.01
C GLY A 117 -3.29 0.73 -9.21
N ILE A 118 -2.76 1.96 -9.42
CA ILE A 118 -1.75 2.22 -10.43
C ILE A 118 -0.47 1.44 -10.12
N HIS A 119 0.01 1.45 -8.87
CA HIS A 119 1.15 0.62 -8.46
C HIS A 119 0.90 -0.87 -8.70
N ALA A 120 -0.31 -1.37 -8.39
CA ALA A 120 -0.66 -2.77 -8.66
C ALA A 120 -0.62 -3.10 -10.15
N MET A 121 -1.08 -2.20 -11.02
CA MET A 121 -0.99 -2.34 -12.48
C MET A 121 0.46 -2.30 -12.98
N LEU A 122 1.29 -1.43 -12.40
CA LEU A 122 2.73 -1.39 -12.71
C LEU A 122 3.42 -2.71 -12.29
N PHE A 123 3.09 -3.26 -11.13
CA PHE A 123 3.61 -4.57 -10.72
C PHE A 123 3.12 -5.68 -11.66
N ALA A 124 1.87 -5.65 -12.12
CA ALA A 124 1.40 -6.63 -13.10
C ALA A 124 2.16 -6.57 -14.42
N ALA A 125 2.60 -5.38 -14.83
CA ALA A 125 3.36 -5.20 -16.07
C ALA A 125 4.86 -5.54 -15.94
N PHE A 126 5.49 -5.20 -14.80
CA PHE A 126 6.95 -5.25 -14.66
C PHE A 126 7.46 -6.22 -13.60
N LYS A 127 6.60 -6.70 -12.69
CA LYS A 127 6.91 -7.61 -11.58
C LYS A 127 5.77 -8.60 -11.31
N PRO A 128 5.28 -9.33 -12.35
CA PRO A 128 4.11 -10.20 -12.20
C PRO A 128 4.32 -11.31 -11.17
N GLU A 129 5.57 -11.72 -10.91
CA GLU A 129 5.92 -12.73 -9.91
C GLU A 129 5.53 -12.32 -8.48
N LEU A 130 5.48 -11.01 -8.20
CA LEU A 130 5.05 -10.47 -6.90
C LEU A 130 3.55 -10.66 -6.66
N LEU A 131 2.75 -10.80 -7.72
CA LEU A 131 1.31 -10.79 -7.65
C LEU A 131 0.73 -12.21 -7.65
N ALA A 132 -0.05 -12.54 -6.63
CA ALA A 132 -0.92 -13.71 -6.64
C ALA A 132 -2.34 -13.37 -7.09
N ALA A 133 -2.82 -12.19 -6.68
CA ALA A 133 -4.09 -11.61 -7.06
C ALA A 133 -4.04 -10.08 -6.86
N VAL A 134 -4.93 -9.38 -7.54
CA VAL A 134 -5.07 -7.92 -7.41
C VAL A 134 -6.54 -7.58 -7.20
N VAL A 135 -6.79 -6.69 -6.25
CA VAL A 135 -8.07 -6.01 -6.08
C VAL A 135 -7.85 -4.53 -6.38
N LEU A 136 -8.50 -4.05 -7.44
CA LEU A 136 -8.52 -2.63 -7.79
C LEU A 136 -9.76 -1.99 -7.16
N ASN A 137 -9.53 -1.04 -6.27
CA ASN A 137 -10.57 -0.29 -5.59
C ASN A 137 -10.57 1.16 -6.06
N ASP A 138 -11.73 1.64 -6.52
CA ASP A 138 -11.92 3.00 -7.02
C ASP A 138 -10.95 3.39 -8.16
N ILE A 139 -10.64 2.42 -9.02
CA ILE A 139 -9.83 2.61 -10.23
C ILE A 139 -10.03 1.41 -11.17
N GLY A 140 -10.02 1.68 -12.47
CA GLY A 140 -10.04 0.65 -13.52
C GLY A 140 -8.73 0.63 -14.31
N PRO A 141 -8.59 -0.36 -15.22
CA PRO A 141 -7.42 -0.47 -16.09
C PRO A 141 -7.36 0.61 -17.17
N VAL A 142 -8.46 1.32 -17.40
CA VAL A 142 -8.55 2.47 -18.30
C VAL A 142 -8.73 3.73 -17.45
N LEU A 143 -7.80 4.66 -17.60
CA LEU A 143 -7.81 5.94 -16.87
C LEU A 143 -8.38 7.03 -17.78
N GLU A 144 -9.46 7.67 -17.35
CA GLU A 144 -10.06 8.83 -18.01
C GLU A 144 -9.23 10.10 -17.77
N PRO A 145 -8.61 10.70 -18.81
CA PRO A 145 -7.75 11.87 -18.63
C PRO A 145 -8.48 13.06 -18.00
N ALA A 146 -9.76 13.26 -18.33
CA ALA A 146 -10.58 14.32 -17.75
C ALA A 146 -10.83 14.12 -16.25
N GLY A 147 -10.97 12.86 -15.82
CA GLY A 147 -11.06 12.50 -14.39
C GLY A 147 -9.79 12.84 -13.62
N LEU A 148 -8.64 12.50 -14.18
CA LEU A 148 -7.34 12.82 -13.58
C LEU A 148 -7.09 14.32 -13.45
N GLN A 149 -7.47 15.12 -14.45
CA GLN A 149 -7.38 16.58 -14.39
C GLN A 149 -8.25 17.18 -13.30
N ARG A 150 -9.48 16.65 -13.11
CA ARG A 150 -10.35 17.07 -11.99
C ARG A 150 -9.73 16.77 -10.64
N ILE A 151 -9.23 15.55 -10.45
CA ILE A 151 -8.55 15.16 -9.19
C ILE A 151 -7.36 16.08 -8.91
N LYS A 152 -6.54 16.37 -9.92
CA LYS A 152 -5.41 17.30 -9.79
C LYS A 152 -5.88 18.68 -9.33
N GLY A 153 -6.98 19.19 -9.87
CA GLY A 153 -7.58 20.47 -9.45
C GLY A 153 -8.00 20.47 -7.98
N TYR A 154 -8.65 19.41 -7.51
CA TYR A 154 -9.07 19.29 -6.10
C TYR A 154 -7.88 19.17 -5.14
N VAL A 155 -6.89 18.33 -5.46
CA VAL A 155 -5.70 18.15 -4.61
C VAL A 155 -4.93 19.47 -4.48
N LEU A 156 -4.78 20.22 -5.57
CA LEU A 156 -4.11 21.53 -5.52
C LEU A 156 -4.92 22.58 -4.77
N SER A 157 -6.26 22.54 -4.80
CA SER A 157 -7.09 23.49 -4.06
C SER A 157 -7.06 23.26 -2.54
N LEU A 158 -6.89 22.01 -2.10
CA LEU A 158 -6.79 21.66 -0.68
C LEU A 158 -5.47 22.09 -0.03
N ILE A 159 -4.42 22.34 -0.82
CA ILE A 159 -3.12 22.82 -0.34
C ILE A 159 -3.19 24.32 0.07
N HIS A 160 -4.21 25.04 -0.38
CA HIS A 160 -4.40 26.46 -0.08
C HIS A 160 -5.37 26.76 1.08
N ILE A 161 -5.89 25.73 1.72
CA ILE A 161 -6.68 25.82 2.96
C ILE A 161 -5.80 25.44 4.15
#